data_b65e7991d2bdd401c34936fe1900c565
#
_entry.id   b65e7991d2bdd401c34936fe1900c565
#
_cell.length_a   1.000
_cell.length_b   1.000
_cell.length_c   1.000
_cell.angle_alpha   90.00
_cell.angle_beta   90.00
_cell.angle_gamma   90.00
#
_symmetry.space_group_name_H-M   'P 1'
#
loop_
_entity.id
_entity.type
_entity.pdbx_description
1 polymer ?
#
loop_
_entity_poly.entity_id
_entity_poly.type
_entity_poly.pdbx_seq_one_letter_code
_entity_poly.pdbx_strand_id
1 'polypeptide(L)'
;GLAPRRGACQGEEGPLPSPEEPWSEEHRDLLHRLAQQSFAEAEARGVTGKALLWELQREAILSDLDAFLAADAELRDRFGVTPHLVEVRFGLPRSADGEPGLEAAQREIPGVGTLRFRGVADRGDLDLSGNLALVLDYKTGSASSYQALKDDPIDGGKRLQLPIYTLALQKSLGEEVTVRAAYWFVSARGRYAIFPPEPVEMAQVAERFDRAVGTIAQGIAEGVFPANPGSEVRGGFSNCSYCDFNTLCPSRR
;
A
#
# COMPACT_ATOMS: atom_id res chain seq x y z
N GLY A 1 1.53 4.07 24.80
CA GLY A 1 0.26 3.73 24.20
C GLY A 1 -0.13 4.78 23.19
N LEU A 2 -0.24 4.40 21.93
CA LEU A 2 -0.86 5.23 20.91
C LEU A 2 -2.36 5.25 21.21
N ALA A 3 -2.87 6.39 21.70
CA ALA A 3 -4.30 6.63 21.69
C ALA A 3 -4.79 6.61 20.24
N PRO A 4 -5.99 6.09 19.94
CA PRO A 4 -6.54 6.10 18.60
C PRO A 4 -6.56 7.55 18.10
N ARG A 5 -5.73 7.85 17.10
CA ARG A 5 -5.73 9.16 16.44
C ARG A 5 -6.77 9.09 15.34
N ARG A 6 -7.93 9.65 15.60
CA ARG A 6 -8.91 9.94 14.57
C ARG A 6 -8.28 10.96 13.62
N GLY A 7 -7.94 10.54 12.42
CA GLY A 7 -7.74 11.46 11.31
C GLY A 7 -9.01 12.31 11.20
N ALA A 8 -8.85 13.62 11.12
CA ALA A 8 -9.94 14.56 11.23
C ALA A 8 -10.91 14.48 10.04
N CYS A 9 -11.87 13.59 10.13
CA CYS A 9 -13.22 13.83 9.63
C CYS A 9 -14.03 14.32 10.84
N GLN A 10 -14.09 15.61 11.09
CA GLN A 10 -15.00 16.22 12.05
C GLN A 10 -16.39 16.23 11.42
N GLY A 11 -17.12 15.15 11.58
CA GLY A 11 -18.51 14.97 11.24
C GLY A 11 -19.05 13.83 12.08
N GLU A 12 -20.33 13.83 12.39
CA GLU A 12 -21.07 12.84 13.20
C GLU A 12 -20.85 11.40 12.67
N GLU A 13 -19.68 10.84 12.91
CA GLU A 13 -19.34 9.48 12.56
C GLU A 13 -19.85 8.56 13.67
N GLY A 14 -20.77 7.68 13.32
CA GLY A 14 -21.14 6.57 14.18
C GLY A 14 -19.93 5.68 14.49
N PRO A 15 -20.03 4.80 15.50
CA PRO A 15 -18.95 3.86 15.81
C PRO A 15 -18.67 2.98 14.58
N LEU A 16 -17.38 2.70 14.32
CA LEU A 16 -16.98 1.75 13.31
C LEU A 16 -17.58 0.37 13.62
N PRO A 17 -18.03 -0.39 12.61
CA PRO A 17 -18.56 -1.73 12.82
C PRO A 17 -17.47 -2.68 13.35
N SER A 18 -17.88 -3.66 14.17
CA SER A 18 -16.97 -4.75 14.59
C SER A 18 -16.47 -5.55 13.39
N PRO A 19 -15.42 -6.39 13.54
CA PRO A 19 -14.89 -7.16 12.42
C PRO A 19 -15.94 -7.96 11.65
N GLU A 20 -16.90 -8.57 12.34
CA GLU A 20 -17.95 -9.44 11.77
C GLU A 20 -19.16 -8.65 11.23
N GLU A 21 -19.29 -7.37 11.57
CA GLU A 21 -20.40 -6.55 11.12
C GLU A 21 -20.14 -5.92 9.75
N PRO A 22 -21.10 -5.99 8.81
CA PRO A 22 -21.00 -5.28 7.54
C PRO A 22 -21.09 -3.76 7.73
N TRP A 23 -20.59 -3.01 6.77
CA TRP A 23 -20.83 -1.58 6.69
C TRP A 23 -22.32 -1.29 6.53
N SER A 24 -22.86 -0.32 7.28
CA SER A 24 -24.25 0.10 7.17
C SER A 24 -24.53 0.91 5.91
N GLU A 25 -25.82 1.09 5.57
CA GLU A 25 -26.21 1.98 4.47
C GLU A 25 -25.78 3.43 4.72
N GLU A 26 -25.73 3.88 5.95
CA GLU A 26 -25.23 5.22 6.30
C GLU A 26 -23.76 5.41 5.92
N HIS A 27 -22.94 4.39 6.17
CA HIS A 27 -21.52 4.40 5.75
C HIS A 27 -21.39 4.41 4.23
N ARG A 28 -22.21 3.63 3.53
CA ARG A 28 -22.26 3.62 2.07
C ARG A 28 -22.65 5.00 1.52
N ASP A 29 -23.69 5.61 2.06
CA ASP A 29 -24.15 6.93 1.65
C ASP A 29 -23.07 8.00 1.93
N LEU A 30 -22.38 7.91 3.04
CA LEU A 30 -21.25 8.79 3.34
C LEU A 30 -20.13 8.62 2.30
N LEU A 31 -19.75 7.38 1.99
CA LEU A 31 -18.71 7.10 0.99
C LEU A 31 -19.10 7.65 -0.39
N HIS A 32 -20.35 7.50 -0.80
CA HIS A 32 -20.86 8.06 -2.04
C HIS A 32 -20.84 9.59 -2.05
N ARG A 33 -21.23 10.25 -0.94
CA ARG A 33 -21.15 11.71 -0.83
C ARG A 33 -19.70 12.21 -0.98
N LEU A 34 -18.76 11.55 -0.30
CA LEU A 34 -17.33 11.89 -0.40
C LEU A 34 -16.79 11.69 -1.83
N ALA A 35 -17.21 10.61 -2.49
CA ALA A 35 -16.87 10.37 -3.90
C ALA A 35 -17.42 11.50 -4.82
N GLN A 36 -18.68 11.92 -4.63
CA GLN A 36 -19.27 13.00 -5.41
C GLN A 36 -18.55 14.34 -5.19
N GLN A 37 -18.12 14.63 -3.97
CA GLN A 37 -17.28 15.81 -3.67
C GLN A 37 -15.95 15.75 -4.44
N SER A 38 -15.26 14.60 -4.39
CA SER A 38 -14.01 14.38 -5.12
C SER A 38 -14.19 14.50 -6.64
N PHE A 39 -15.32 14.04 -7.17
CA PHE A 39 -15.67 14.20 -8.59
C PHE A 39 -15.84 15.67 -8.97
N ALA A 40 -16.58 16.43 -8.16
CA ALA A 40 -16.77 17.86 -8.39
C ALA A 40 -15.45 18.65 -8.35
N GLU A 41 -14.54 18.29 -7.43
CA GLU A 41 -13.21 18.89 -7.36
C GLU A 41 -12.36 18.56 -8.61
N ALA A 42 -12.40 17.31 -9.08
CA ALA A 42 -11.70 16.91 -10.29
C ALA A 42 -12.24 17.62 -11.54
N GLU A 43 -13.57 17.78 -11.63
CA GLU A 43 -14.24 18.54 -12.68
C GLU A 43 -13.85 20.02 -12.65
N ALA A 44 -13.85 20.63 -11.47
CA ALA A 44 -13.46 22.04 -11.31
C ALA A 44 -11.99 22.30 -11.69
N ARG A 45 -11.12 21.30 -11.48
CA ARG A 45 -9.70 21.33 -11.89
C ARG A 45 -9.49 21.02 -13.38
N GLY A 46 -10.52 20.57 -14.11
CA GLY A 46 -10.41 20.23 -15.53
C GLY A 46 -9.57 18.98 -15.82
N VAL A 47 -9.43 18.05 -14.88
CA VAL A 47 -8.58 16.84 -15.02
C VAL A 47 -9.35 15.58 -15.40
N THR A 48 -10.63 15.69 -15.73
CA THR A 48 -11.53 14.56 -15.99
C THR A 48 -11.54 14.08 -17.45
N GLY A 49 -10.92 14.82 -18.37
CA GLY A 49 -10.86 14.46 -19.79
C GLY A 49 -12.19 14.67 -20.52
N LYS A 50 -12.57 13.72 -21.38
CA LYS A 50 -13.80 13.80 -22.18
C LYS A 50 -15.04 13.47 -21.33
N ALA A 51 -16.08 14.34 -21.36
CA ALA A 51 -17.27 14.24 -20.53
C ALA A 51 -17.93 12.84 -20.55
N LEU A 52 -18.18 12.27 -21.73
CA LEU A 52 -18.80 10.94 -21.83
C LEU A 52 -17.97 9.83 -21.17
N LEU A 53 -16.64 9.86 -21.32
CA LEU A 53 -15.77 8.87 -20.70
C LEU A 53 -15.72 9.08 -19.18
N TRP A 54 -15.82 10.32 -18.75
CA TRP A 54 -15.86 10.66 -17.33
C TRP A 54 -17.14 10.17 -16.65
N GLU A 55 -18.30 10.31 -17.29
CA GLU A 55 -19.56 9.77 -16.78
C GLU A 55 -19.47 8.25 -16.54
N LEU A 56 -18.99 7.49 -17.55
CA LEU A 56 -18.78 6.04 -17.42
C LEU A 56 -17.77 5.71 -16.30
N GLN A 57 -16.72 6.52 -16.16
CA GLN A 57 -15.74 6.30 -15.11
C GLN A 57 -16.29 6.57 -13.71
N ARG A 58 -17.14 7.59 -13.55
CA ARG A 58 -17.82 7.86 -12.27
C ARG A 58 -18.72 6.70 -11.85
N GLU A 59 -19.52 6.16 -12.78
CA GLU A 59 -20.37 4.99 -12.52
C GLU A 59 -19.53 3.78 -12.11
N ALA A 60 -18.43 3.52 -12.82
CA ALA A 60 -17.51 2.43 -12.49
C ALA A 60 -16.86 2.61 -11.09
N ILE A 61 -16.46 3.83 -10.75
CA ILE A 61 -15.90 4.12 -9.42
C ILE A 61 -16.94 3.89 -8.32
N LEU A 62 -18.18 4.36 -8.48
CA LEU A 62 -19.23 4.14 -7.48
C LEU A 62 -19.54 2.65 -7.30
N SER A 63 -19.59 1.89 -8.41
CA SER A 63 -19.75 0.44 -8.36
C SER A 63 -18.58 -0.25 -7.66
N ASP A 64 -17.34 0.20 -7.91
CA ASP A 64 -16.16 -0.31 -7.23
C ASP A 64 -16.17 0.01 -5.73
N LEU A 65 -16.67 1.19 -5.32
CA LEU A 65 -16.82 1.56 -3.91
C LEU A 65 -17.84 0.71 -3.17
N ASP A 66 -18.99 0.38 -3.80
CA ASP A 66 -19.97 -0.52 -3.22
C ASP A 66 -19.40 -1.93 -3.01
N ALA A 67 -18.71 -2.46 -4.02
CA ALA A 67 -18.06 -3.76 -3.92
C ALA A 67 -16.87 -3.75 -2.94
N PHE A 68 -16.19 -2.61 -2.82
CA PHE A 68 -15.13 -2.41 -1.81
C PHE A 68 -15.68 -2.58 -0.39
N LEU A 69 -16.83 -1.99 -0.06
CA LEU A 69 -17.42 -2.14 1.28
C LEU A 69 -17.74 -3.60 1.63
N ALA A 70 -18.23 -4.38 0.65
CA ALA A 70 -18.47 -5.80 0.82
C ALA A 70 -17.15 -6.58 1.03
N ALA A 71 -16.16 -6.32 0.18
CA ALA A 71 -14.84 -6.96 0.28
C ALA A 71 -14.10 -6.56 1.58
N ASP A 72 -14.31 -5.33 2.06
CA ASP A 72 -13.77 -4.87 3.33
C ASP A 72 -14.38 -5.61 4.53
N ALA A 73 -15.70 -5.84 4.51
CA ALA A 73 -16.33 -6.64 5.55
C ALA A 73 -15.76 -8.07 5.61
N GLU A 74 -15.58 -8.72 4.45
CA GLU A 74 -14.95 -10.04 4.36
C GLU A 74 -13.49 -10.03 4.85
N LEU A 75 -12.74 -8.97 4.54
CA LEU A 75 -11.35 -8.80 5.00
C LEU A 75 -11.29 -8.66 6.52
N ARG A 76 -12.13 -7.79 7.08
CA ARG A 76 -12.18 -7.54 8.53
C ARG A 76 -12.56 -8.80 9.30
N ASP A 77 -13.58 -9.52 8.86
CA ASP A 77 -14.01 -10.79 9.44
C ASP A 77 -12.88 -11.85 9.36
N ARG A 78 -12.28 -12.00 8.18
CA ARG A 78 -11.17 -12.96 7.96
C ARG A 78 -9.99 -12.76 8.90
N PHE A 79 -9.59 -11.51 9.16
CA PHE A 79 -8.40 -11.19 9.96
C PHE A 79 -8.72 -10.74 11.38
N GLY A 80 -9.99 -10.58 11.73
CA GLY A 80 -10.43 -10.12 13.04
C GLY A 80 -10.00 -8.69 13.36
N VAL A 81 -9.93 -7.79 12.36
CA VAL A 81 -9.38 -6.44 12.48
C VAL A 81 -10.40 -5.36 12.12
N THR A 82 -10.15 -4.14 12.57
CA THR A 82 -10.92 -2.94 12.20
C THR A 82 -10.01 -1.81 11.75
N PRO A 83 -10.44 -0.94 10.81
CA PRO A 83 -9.68 0.23 10.40
C PRO A 83 -9.33 1.13 11.58
N HIS A 84 -8.06 1.53 11.71
CA HIS A 84 -7.58 2.33 12.83
C HIS A 84 -6.72 3.51 12.40
N LEU A 85 -5.90 3.30 11.39
CA LEU A 85 -4.95 4.27 10.86
C LEU A 85 -5.16 4.43 9.36
N VAL A 86 -5.10 5.67 8.89
CA VAL A 86 -5.15 6.00 7.45
C VAL A 86 -3.98 6.90 7.11
N GLU A 87 -3.46 6.78 5.87
CA GLU A 87 -2.33 7.59 5.38
C GLU A 87 -1.16 7.63 6.38
N VAL A 88 -0.72 6.45 6.84
CA VAL A 88 0.27 6.29 7.91
C VAL A 88 1.63 6.77 7.44
N ARG A 89 1.95 8.01 7.77
CA ARG A 89 3.22 8.66 7.40
C ARG A 89 4.33 8.25 8.36
N PHE A 90 5.48 7.85 7.84
CA PHE A 90 6.67 7.53 8.64
C PHE A 90 7.94 8.10 8.02
N GLY A 91 8.85 8.58 8.86
CA GLY A 91 10.12 9.19 8.42
C GLY A 91 9.97 10.45 7.57
N LEU A 92 8.80 11.02 7.51
CA LEU A 92 8.48 12.24 6.76
C LEU A 92 8.26 13.41 7.71
N PRO A 93 8.46 14.65 7.25
CA PRO A 93 8.06 15.85 7.99
C PRO A 93 6.56 15.80 8.33
N ARG A 94 6.13 16.69 9.23
CA ARG A 94 4.72 16.87 9.53
C ARG A 94 3.90 17.05 8.25
N SER A 95 2.65 16.57 8.26
CA SER A 95 1.72 16.82 7.15
C SER A 95 1.44 18.31 6.98
N ALA A 96 0.80 18.70 5.88
CA ALA A 96 0.37 20.07 5.66
C ALA A 96 -0.57 20.56 6.78
N ASP A 97 -1.36 19.64 7.36
CA ASP A 97 -2.28 19.91 8.48
C ASP A 97 -1.59 19.88 9.86
N GLY A 98 -0.26 19.74 9.89
CA GLY A 98 0.54 19.73 11.10
C GLY A 98 0.60 18.40 11.87
N GLU A 99 -0.04 17.34 11.37
CA GLU A 99 -0.03 16.03 12.01
C GLU A 99 1.38 15.40 11.99
N PRO A 100 1.89 14.92 13.14
CA PRO A 100 3.18 14.26 13.19
C PRO A 100 3.10 12.88 12.56
N GLY A 101 4.06 12.55 11.70
CA GLY A 101 4.29 11.19 11.24
C GLY A 101 4.95 10.32 12.32
N LEU A 102 4.97 9.01 12.07
CA LEU A 102 5.77 8.07 12.82
C LEU A 102 7.28 8.32 12.54
N GLU A 103 8.13 7.82 13.41
CA GLU A 103 9.56 7.81 13.15
C GLU A 103 9.90 7.02 11.88
N ALA A 104 11.08 7.30 11.30
CA ALA A 104 11.57 6.52 10.16
C ALA A 104 11.71 5.04 10.55
N ALA A 105 11.25 4.15 9.68
CA ALA A 105 11.57 2.74 9.80
C ALA A 105 13.09 2.57 9.67
N GLN A 106 13.69 1.75 10.52
CA GLN A 106 15.13 1.53 10.55
C GLN A 106 15.44 0.05 10.51
N ARG A 107 16.49 -0.30 9.79
CA ARG A 107 16.98 -1.67 9.71
C ARG A 107 18.50 -1.66 9.64
N GLU A 108 19.14 -2.43 10.50
CA GLU A 108 20.57 -2.70 10.39
C GLU A 108 20.81 -3.73 9.29
N ILE A 109 21.57 -3.35 8.28
CA ILE A 109 21.88 -4.21 7.12
C ILE A 109 23.34 -4.67 7.23
N PRO A 110 23.61 -5.99 7.28
CA PRO A 110 24.96 -6.51 7.37
C PRO A 110 25.88 -5.97 6.26
N GLY A 111 27.02 -5.42 6.66
CA GLY A 111 28.01 -4.86 5.73
C GLY A 111 27.68 -3.47 5.14
N VAL A 112 26.54 -2.89 5.50
CA VAL A 112 26.09 -1.57 5.01
C VAL A 112 25.91 -0.59 6.17
N GLY A 113 25.33 -1.07 7.29
CA GLY A 113 24.94 -0.25 8.44
C GLY A 113 23.45 0.03 8.48
N THR A 114 23.04 1.00 9.29
CA THR A 114 21.63 1.33 9.52
C THR A 114 21.02 2.08 8.34
N LEU A 115 20.06 1.47 7.65
CA LEU A 115 19.24 2.13 6.65
C LEU A 115 17.97 2.69 7.27
N ARG A 116 17.54 3.84 6.75
CA ARG A 116 16.34 4.58 7.18
C ARG A 116 15.37 4.68 6.03
N PHE A 117 14.14 4.23 6.27
CA PHE A 117 13.07 4.25 5.27
C PHE A 117 12.01 5.27 5.66
N ARG A 118 11.43 5.90 4.65
CA ARG A 118 10.33 6.84 4.78
C ARG A 118 9.24 6.51 3.78
N GLY A 119 8.01 6.83 4.11
CA GLY A 119 6.88 6.57 3.20
C GLY A 119 5.54 6.87 3.84
N VAL A 120 4.50 6.45 3.14
CA VAL A 120 3.11 6.50 3.58
C VAL A 120 2.51 5.12 3.29
N ALA A 121 1.88 4.50 4.27
CA ALA A 121 1.05 3.32 4.09
C ALA A 121 -0.41 3.74 4.10
N ASP A 122 -1.22 3.19 3.19
CA ASP A 122 -2.57 3.71 2.96
C ASP A 122 -3.49 3.45 4.15
N ARG A 123 -3.40 2.26 4.78
CA ARG A 123 -4.27 1.88 5.91
C ARG A 123 -3.56 0.94 6.89
N GLY A 124 -3.87 1.09 8.16
CA GLY A 124 -3.50 0.18 9.24
C GLY A 124 -4.71 -0.20 10.06
N ASP A 125 -4.98 -1.50 10.17
CA ASP A 125 -6.07 -2.07 10.96
C ASP A 125 -5.51 -2.74 12.20
N LEU A 126 -6.29 -2.73 13.28
CA LEU A 126 -5.95 -3.40 14.53
C LEU A 126 -7.02 -4.42 14.90
N ASP A 127 -6.60 -5.52 15.53
CA ASP A 127 -7.53 -6.40 16.21
C ASP A 127 -8.03 -5.78 17.52
N LEU A 128 -9.10 -6.33 18.09
CA LEU A 128 -9.71 -5.82 19.32
C LEU A 128 -8.78 -5.87 20.53
N SER A 129 -7.81 -6.78 20.54
CA SER A 129 -6.84 -6.92 21.63
C SER A 129 -5.63 -5.99 21.47
N GLY A 130 -5.43 -5.42 20.30
CA GLY A 130 -4.25 -4.62 19.94
C GLY A 130 -2.97 -5.43 19.77
N ASN A 131 -3.08 -6.76 19.63
CA ASN A 131 -1.92 -7.66 19.47
C ASN A 131 -1.58 -7.95 17.99
N LEU A 132 -2.51 -7.65 17.07
CA LEU A 132 -2.32 -7.79 15.63
C LEU A 132 -2.58 -6.47 14.93
N ALA A 133 -1.67 -6.06 14.07
CA ALA A 133 -1.83 -4.96 13.12
C ALA A 133 -1.73 -5.49 11.68
N LEU A 134 -2.69 -5.13 10.83
CA LEU A 134 -2.67 -5.42 9.41
C LEU A 134 -2.49 -4.13 8.61
N VAL A 135 -1.38 -4.01 7.88
CA VAL A 135 -1.09 -2.86 7.03
C VAL A 135 -1.49 -3.19 5.60
N LEU A 136 -2.27 -2.32 5.00
CA LEU A 136 -2.77 -2.48 3.65
C LEU A 136 -2.27 -1.36 2.75
N ASP A 137 -1.79 -1.73 1.57
CA ASP A 137 -1.42 -0.82 0.49
C ASP A 137 -2.39 -1.03 -0.69
N TYR A 138 -3.13 0.01 -1.04
CA TYR A 138 -4.20 -0.06 -2.03
C TYR A 138 -3.67 -0.07 -3.46
N LYS A 139 -4.26 -0.94 -4.28
CA LYS A 139 -3.96 -1.05 -5.71
C LYS A 139 -5.26 -1.05 -6.53
N THR A 140 -5.35 -0.17 -7.52
CA THR A 140 -6.52 -0.07 -8.42
C THR A 140 -6.33 -0.83 -9.72
N GLY A 141 -5.12 -1.35 -9.98
CA GLY A 141 -4.77 -2.05 -11.22
C GLY A 141 -5.15 -3.54 -11.22
N SER A 142 -4.62 -4.27 -12.22
CA SER A 142 -4.73 -5.73 -12.27
C SER A 142 -3.73 -6.40 -11.33
N ALA A 143 -4.16 -7.48 -10.68
CA ALA A 143 -3.32 -8.30 -9.81
C ALA A 143 -2.35 -9.24 -10.56
N SER A 144 -2.37 -9.23 -11.90
CA SER A 144 -1.59 -10.19 -12.72
C SER A 144 -0.08 -10.10 -12.48
N SER A 145 0.47 -8.90 -12.29
CA SER A 145 1.90 -8.68 -12.04
C SER A 145 2.32 -8.96 -10.59
N TYR A 146 1.39 -9.37 -9.72
CA TYR A 146 1.63 -9.67 -8.31
C TYR A 146 1.57 -11.16 -7.99
N GLN A 147 1.35 -12.02 -9.00
CA GLN A 147 1.20 -13.46 -8.79
C GLN A 147 2.45 -14.11 -8.17
N ALA A 148 3.65 -13.61 -8.47
CA ALA A 148 4.91 -14.08 -7.89
C ALA A 148 4.95 -13.94 -6.35
N LEU A 149 4.17 -13.03 -5.77
CA LEU A 149 4.12 -12.82 -4.32
C LEU A 149 3.49 -13.97 -3.55
N LYS A 150 2.85 -14.93 -4.23
CA LYS A 150 2.36 -16.15 -3.60
C LYS A 150 3.51 -17.05 -3.13
N ASP A 151 4.61 -17.03 -3.86
CA ASP A 151 5.78 -17.88 -3.62
C ASP A 151 6.93 -17.10 -2.99
N ASP A 152 7.08 -15.83 -3.38
CA ASP A 152 8.08 -14.92 -2.84
C ASP A 152 7.48 -13.54 -2.53
N PRO A 153 7.19 -13.22 -1.25
CA PRO A 153 6.54 -11.98 -0.85
C PRO A 153 7.27 -10.68 -1.21
N ILE A 154 8.53 -10.75 -1.61
CA ILE A 154 9.32 -9.59 -2.07
C ILE A 154 9.67 -9.63 -3.56
N ASP A 155 9.22 -10.67 -4.31
CA ASP A 155 9.45 -10.84 -5.76
C ASP A 155 10.93 -10.60 -6.14
N GLY A 156 11.84 -11.33 -5.48
CA GLY A 156 13.27 -11.19 -5.70
C GLY A 156 13.85 -9.82 -5.36
N GLY A 157 13.18 -9.03 -4.54
CA GLY A 157 13.58 -7.67 -4.18
C GLY A 157 12.94 -6.56 -5.01
N LYS A 158 12.01 -6.88 -5.91
CA LYS A 158 11.25 -5.87 -6.67
C LYS A 158 10.12 -5.22 -5.87
N ARG A 159 9.68 -5.86 -4.80
CA ARG A 159 8.54 -5.47 -3.98
C ARG A 159 8.95 -5.36 -2.51
N LEU A 160 9.49 -4.21 -2.13
CA LEU A 160 10.03 -3.98 -0.79
C LEU A 160 9.09 -3.18 0.13
N GLN A 161 7.96 -2.68 -0.38
CA GLN A 161 7.03 -1.84 0.40
C GLN A 161 6.50 -2.56 1.64
N LEU A 162 5.98 -3.79 1.48
CA LEU A 162 5.35 -4.51 2.59
C LEU A 162 6.29 -4.73 3.78
N PRO A 163 7.52 -5.25 3.61
CA PRO A 163 8.48 -5.34 4.71
C PRO A 163 8.81 -3.98 5.35
N ILE A 164 8.91 -2.92 4.56
CA ILE A 164 9.18 -1.58 5.09
C ILE A 164 8.01 -1.08 5.94
N TYR A 165 6.77 -1.35 5.52
CA TYR A 165 5.58 -0.97 6.27
C TYR A 165 5.45 -1.75 7.58
N THR A 166 5.79 -3.06 7.59
CA THR A 166 5.82 -3.81 8.84
C THR A 166 6.86 -3.25 9.81
N LEU A 167 8.06 -2.88 9.34
CA LEU A 167 9.08 -2.23 10.19
C LEU A 167 8.59 -0.89 10.76
N ALA A 168 7.91 -0.08 9.94
CA ALA A 168 7.44 1.24 10.37
C ALA A 168 6.40 1.14 11.49
N LEU A 169 5.41 0.26 11.35
CA LEU A 169 4.37 0.08 12.34
C LEU A 169 4.89 -0.69 13.56
N GLN A 170 5.71 -1.72 13.39
CA GLN A 170 6.31 -2.48 14.49
C GLN A 170 7.04 -1.56 15.48
N LYS A 171 7.84 -0.62 14.96
CA LYS A 171 8.55 0.36 15.80
C LYS A 171 7.59 1.26 16.61
N SER A 172 6.42 1.55 16.06
CA SER A 172 5.44 2.44 16.68
C SER A 172 4.50 1.75 17.66
N LEU A 173 4.15 0.50 17.37
CA LEU A 173 3.17 -0.27 18.16
C LEU A 173 3.83 -1.05 19.30
N GLY A 174 5.13 -1.39 19.19
CA GLY A 174 5.85 -2.21 20.16
C GLY A 174 6.16 -3.61 19.63
N GLU A 175 7.11 -4.29 20.27
CA GLU A 175 7.60 -5.60 19.81
C GLU A 175 6.61 -6.74 20.05
N GLU A 176 5.70 -6.59 21.01
CA GLU A 176 4.66 -7.57 21.32
C GLU A 176 3.53 -7.61 20.30
N VAL A 177 3.38 -6.59 19.45
CA VAL A 177 2.33 -6.54 18.43
C VAL A 177 2.81 -7.28 17.18
N THR A 178 2.06 -8.25 16.70
CA THR A 178 2.33 -8.87 15.40
C THR A 178 1.90 -7.94 14.29
N VAL A 179 2.83 -7.51 13.44
CA VAL A 179 2.54 -6.61 12.30
C VAL A 179 2.66 -7.38 10.99
N ARG A 180 1.57 -7.40 10.24
CA ARG A 180 1.45 -8.03 8.91
C ARG A 180 1.15 -6.99 7.85
N ALA A 181 1.57 -7.20 6.62
CA ALA A 181 1.30 -6.28 5.51
C ALA A 181 0.89 -7.02 4.24
N ALA A 182 0.00 -6.40 3.45
CA ALA A 182 -0.43 -6.91 2.17
C ALA A 182 -0.76 -5.79 1.18
N TYR A 183 -0.65 -6.07 -0.12
CA TYR A 183 -1.31 -5.27 -1.15
C TYR A 183 -2.78 -5.68 -1.24
N TRP A 184 -3.66 -4.71 -1.25
CA TRP A 184 -5.08 -4.97 -1.45
C TRP A 184 -5.58 -4.27 -2.71
N PHE A 185 -6.10 -5.06 -3.64
CA PHE A 185 -6.66 -4.58 -4.89
C PHE A 185 -8.10 -4.14 -4.69
N VAL A 186 -8.35 -2.85 -4.69
CA VAL A 186 -9.63 -2.24 -4.29
C VAL A 186 -10.54 -1.89 -5.49
N SER A 187 -10.50 -2.69 -6.55
CA SER A 187 -11.33 -2.48 -7.75
C SER A 187 -11.74 -3.81 -8.39
N ALA A 188 -12.78 -3.79 -9.22
CA ALA A 188 -13.21 -4.96 -10.01
C ALA A 188 -12.10 -5.51 -10.91
N ARG A 189 -11.22 -4.64 -11.43
CA ARG A 189 -10.06 -5.03 -12.24
C ARG A 189 -9.07 -5.89 -11.48
N GLY A 190 -8.89 -5.62 -10.19
CA GLY A 190 -8.04 -6.38 -9.28
C GLY A 190 -8.78 -7.49 -8.52
N ARG A 191 -10.11 -7.59 -8.71
CA ARG A 191 -11.00 -8.56 -8.06
C ARG A 191 -10.98 -8.51 -6.53
N TYR A 192 -10.73 -7.35 -5.96
CA TYR A 192 -10.62 -7.14 -4.51
C TYR A 192 -9.64 -8.12 -3.83
N ALA A 193 -8.65 -8.60 -4.58
CA ALA A 193 -7.71 -9.63 -4.12
C ALA A 193 -6.63 -9.05 -3.21
N ILE A 194 -6.17 -9.88 -2.24
CA ILE A 194 -5.06 -9.58 -1.36
C ILE A 194 -3.81 -10.33 -1.86
N PHE A 195 -2.67 -9.66 -1.87
CA PHE A 195 -1.37 -10.22 -2.23
C PHE A 195 -0.25 -9.81 -1.26
N PRO A 196 0.53 -10.76 -0.75
CA PRO A 196 0.27 -12.21 -0.89
C PRO A 196 -1.03 -12.61 -0.18
N PRO A 197 -1.60 -13.80 -0.47
CA PRO A 197 -2.83 -14.27 0.17
C PRO A 197 -2.74 -14.36 1.70
N GLU A 198 -1.56 -14.70 2.20
CA GLU A 198 -1.19 -14.56 3.61
C GLU A 198 -0.32 -13.30 3.76
N PRO A 199 -0.77 -12.29 4.53
CA PRO A 199 -0.02 -11.07 4.74
C PRO A 199 1.36 -11.31 5.34
N VAL A 200 2.34 -10.54 4.89
CA VAL A 200 3.77 -10.72 5.19
C VAL A 200 4.10 -10.20 6.59
N GLU A 201 4.82 -11.01 7.36
CA GLU A 201 5.55 -10.58 8.55
C GLU A 201 7.03 -10.34 8.20
N MET A 202 7.65 -9.33 8.81
CA MET A 202 9.08 -9.05 8.56
C MET A 202 9.97 -10.26 8.85
N ALA A 203 9.67 -11.03 9.89
CA ALA A 203 10.44 -12.22 10.26
C ALA A 203 10.53 -13.28 9.13
N GLN A 204 9.47 -13.40 8.32
CA GLN A 204 9.41 -14.37 7.22
C GLN A 204 10.31 -14.01 6.03
N VAL A 205 10.62 -12.73 5.86
CA VAL A 205 11.35 -12.21 4.68
C VAL A 205 12.67 -11.54 5.04
N ALA A 206 13.01 -11.43 6.32
CA ALA A 206 14.12 -10.64 6.85
C ALA A 206 15.44 -10.88 6.09
N GLU A 207 15.88 -12.13 5.97
CA GLU A 207 17.16 -12.46 5.30
C GLU A 207 17.15 -12.07 3.82
N ARG A 208 16.05 -12.33 3.11
CA ARG A 208 15.93 -11.97 1.69
C ARG A 208 15.84 -10.46 1.50
N PHE A 209 15.11 -9.79 2.38
CA PHE A 209 15.01 -8.33 2.41
C PHE A 209 16.38 -7.70 2.66
N ASP A 210 17.11 -8.11 3.68
CA ASP A 210 18.43 -7.58 4.04
C ASP A 210 19.42 -7.78 2.88
N ARG A 211 19.40 -8.93 2.22
CA ARG A 211 20.22 -9.20 1.04
C ARG A 211 19.88 -8.29 -0.13
N ALA A 212 18.60 -8.14 -0.46
CA ALA A 212 18.17 -7.30 -1.57
C ALA A 212 18.50 -5.84 -1.34
N VAL A 213 18.18 -5.32 -0.16
CA VAL A 213 18.43 -3.92 0.21
C VAL A 213 19.94 -3.66 0.35
N GLY A 214 20.69 -4.61 0.90
CA GLY A 214 22.15 -4.54 0.97
C GLY A 214 22.81 -4.44 -0.39
N THR A 215 22.38 -5.27 -1.35
CA THR A 215 22.87 -5.19 -2.74
C THR A 215 22.57 -3.84 -3.38
N ILE A 216 21.35 -3.31 -3.17
CA ILE A 216 20.97 -1.98 -3.69
C ILE A 216 21.83 -0.89 -3.05
N ALA A 217 21.99 -0.90 -1.73
CA ALA A 217 22.74 0.12 -1.01
C ALA A 217 24.23 0.12 -1.38
N GLN A 218 24.84 -1.05 -1.52
CA GLN A 218 26.22 -1.18 -1.99
C GLN A 218 26.37 -0.66 -3.41
N GLY A 219 25.48 -1.07 -4.33
CA GLY A 219 25.51 -0.58 -5.71
C GLY A 219 25.43 0.95 -5.78
N ILE A 220 24.58 1.57 -4.97
CA ILE A 220 24.48 3.03 -4.87
C ILE A 220 25.79 3.64 -4.35
N ALA A 221 26.38 3.08 -3.28
CA ALA A 221 27.60 3.59 -2.66
C ALA A 221 28.81 3.49 -3.61
N GLU A 222 28.87 2.44 -4.42
CA GLU A 222 29.94 2.17 -5.37
C GLU A 222 29.70 2.82 -6.75
N GLY A 223 28.53 3.42 -6.99
CA GLY A 223 28.16 3.95 -8.30
C GLY A 223 27.91 2.87 -9.36
N VAL A 224 27.60 1.65 -8.93
CA VAL A 224 27.39 0.49 -9.80
C VAL A 224 25.89 0.33 -10.11
N PHE A 225 25.51 0.63 -11.35
CA PHE A 225 24.14 0.51 -11.84
C PHE A 225 24.09 -0.37 -13.09
N PRO A 226 24.14 -1.72 -12.94
CA PRO A 226 24.15 -2.62 -14.08
C PRO A 226 22.83 -2.54 -14.85
N ALA A 227 22.91 -2.57 -16.19
CA ALA A 227 21.74 -2.66 -17.03
C ALA A 227 21.01 -3.99 -16.77
N ASN A 228 19.72 -3.93 -16.48
CA ASN A 228 18.86 -5.10 -16.31
C ASN A 228 17.66 -5.03 -17.24
N PRO A 229 17.82 -5.42 -18.52
CA PRO A 229 16.75 -5.34 -19.50
C PRO A 229 15.59 -6.33 -19.21
N GLY A 230 15.82 -7.35 -18.39
CA GLY A 230 14.88 -8.45 -18.16
C GLY A 230 14.84 -9.45 -19.32
N SER A 231 13.74 -10.21 -19.41
CA SER A 231 13.56 -11.20 -20.47
C SER A 231 13.19 -10.54 -21.80
N GLU A 232 13.59 -11.17 -22.91
CA GLU A 232 13.19 -10.75 -24.24
C GLU A 232 11.68 -10.96 -24.43
N VAL A 233 11.01 -9.93 -24.96
CA VAL A 233 9.59 -9.93 -25.28
C VAL A 233 9.37 -9.34 -26.66
N ARG A 234 8.17 -9.52 -27.23
CA ARG A 234 7.86 -8.97 -28.56
C ARG A 234 8.08 -7.45 -28.56
N GLY A 235 9.07 -7.00 -29.32
CA GLY A 235 9.41 -5.59 -29.50
C GLY A 235 10.43 -5.03 -28.51
N GLY A 236 11.14 -5.87 -27.74
CA GLY A 236 12.22 -5.45 -26.86
C GLY A 236 12.39 -6.33 -25.62
N PHE A 237 12.58 -5.72 -24.47
CA PHE A 237 12.79 -6.39 -23.20
C PHE A 237 11.77 -5.94 -22.15
N SER A 238 11.41 -6.85 -21.23
CA SER A 238 10.34 -6.65 -20.25
C SER A 238 10.52 -5.43 -19.36
N ASN A 239 11.74 -5.05 -19.04
CA ASN A 239 12.04 -3.94 -18.13
C ASN A 239 12.33 -2.62 -18.89
N CYS A 240 12.30 -2.62 -20.24
CA CYS A 240 12.67 -1.44 -21.03
C CYS A 240 11.49 -0.54 -21.41
N SER A 241 10.27 -1.03 -21.36
CA SER A 241 9.09 -0.31 -21.88
C SER A 241 8.81 1.03 -21.17
N TYR A 242 9.18 1.12 -19.89
CA TYR A 242 8.96 2.31 -19.03
C TYR A 242 10.27 2.81 -18.40
N CYS A 243 11.42 2.45 -18.97
CA CYS A 243 12.72 2.84 -18.45
C CYS A 243 13.14 4.20 -18.99
N ASP A 244 13.37 5.17 -18.13
CA ASP A 244 13.81 6.52 -18.50
C ASP A 244 15.18 6.53 -19.19
N PHE A 245 15.99 5.49 -19.00
CA PHE A 245 17.32 5.33 -19.57
C PHE A 245 17.35 4.50 -20.87
N ASN A 246 16.19 4.16 -21.44
CA ASN A 246 16.11 3.24 -22.58
C ASN A 246 16.86 3.71 -23.82
N THR A 247 17.04 5.03 -23.99
CA THR A 247 17.79 5.61 -25.14
C THR A 247 19.31 5.61 -24.94
N LEU A 248 19.77 5.55 -23.69
CA LEU A 248 21.19 5.59 -23.33
C LEU A 248 21.75 4.21 -22.98
N CYS A 249 20.89 3.25 -22.70
CA CYS A 249 21.27 1.93 -22.20
C CYS A 249 21.97 1.10 -23.30
N PRO A 250 23.16 0.53 -23.00
CA PRO A 250 23.91 -0.27 -23.96
C PRO A 250 23.24 -1.59 -24.36
N SER A 251 22.23 -2.07 -23.64
CA SER A 251 21.49 -3.30 -23.95
C SER A 251 20.67 -3.21 -25.27
N ARG A 252 20.55 -2.03 -25.87
CA ARG A 252 19.87 -1.80 -27.17
C ARG A 252 20.83 -1.63 -28.35
N ARG A 253 22.12 -1.82 -28.16
CA ARG A 253 23.12 -1.69 -29.24
C ARG A 253 23.55 -3.04 -29.76
#